data_778310cdaf973798e6949c9e5d776dd8
#
_entry.id   778310cdaf973798e6949c9e5d776dd8
#
_cell.length_a   1.000
_cell.length_b   1.000
_cell.length_c   1.000
_cell.angle_alpha   90.00
_cell.angle_beta   90.00
_cell.angle_gamma   90.00
#
_symmetry.space_group_name_H-M   'P 1'
#
loop_
_entity.id
_entity.type
_entity.pdbx_description
1 polymer ?
#
loop_
_entity_poly.entity_id
_entity_poly.type
_entity_poly.pdbx_seq_one_letter_code
_entity_poly.pdbx_strand_id
1 'polypeptide(L)'
;VNARILEKLAKLLTPSIYTHPIPAHAVAFISPYESSEILLDHTEFFFRKQMTSTIKSESDKQINIPFTPVGNVRINKMQTSVMFVGNTCYSIDDRLNKIPVARFQGRPEDYRKITIGINVTKYASENFPKKISIFCSNPAYEHLDFVYKLLPYITVNSNGNPLFVKEGITYLKNDQSEGYEQMFREQSIKTKTIEDIKSIYHHKFIEITGISDTLISDAGKLPENLDFLNGKDEIAKNIDGKRYLWLTFEFPPQFSAEILDNFSFVLNAFPIYNRGWKKTEYSLDIMGNNIPLVTDEGEHFLYVDEVQDGEGRIYTEIPFTPSDDLKKGLYTVRKGGMERFTNRNAVDMIANVLELTRDEIAAFSLLNRDNVKSILSEMSDKMKTMVQKVNNAKRNIRQELNYVIMEPVEKTDHTYASFWVTHCTLANHMRPGTELSNQLKSQSLVLLTETIGGAEEQKGTDSIQAYKYALTTRDKIISLEDVKNYCRMVLKDELKDVRVKRGTMISNKPKEGFVRTVEVEIIPHNYAFYGRAYWENIANILRNQIISKAIDGIEYQVKVSNEDTDFSEN
;
A
#
# COMPACT_ATOMS: atom_id res chain seq x y z
N VAL A 1 -29.65 12.57 17.32
CA VAL A 1 -30.38 12.72 16.03
C VAL A 1 -29.51 13.43 15.03
N ASN A 2 -28.88 14.58 15.34
CA ASN A 2 -28.07 15.36 14.39
C ASN A 2 -26.85 14.60 13.86
N ALA A 3 -26.16 13.84 14.70
CA ALA A 3 -24.99 13.04 14.26
C ALA A 3 -25.38 11.96 13.23
N ARG A 4 -26.55 11.34 13.38
CA ARG A 4 -27.08 10.33 12.45
C ARG A 4 -27.47 10.91 11.09
N ILE A 5 -28.03 12.12 11.10
CA ILE A 5 -28.40 12.83 9.86
C ILE A 5 -27.13 13.24 9.11
N LEU A 6 -26.14 13.77 9.82
CA LEU A 6 -24.84 14.14 9.25
C LEU A 6 -24.12 12.91 8.66
N GLU A 7 -24.16 11.79 9.36
CA GLU A 7 -23.56 10.54 8.86
C GLU A 7 -24.26 10.05 7.58
N LYS A 8 -25.61 10.10 7.52
CA LYS A 8 -26.34 9.75 6.29
C LYS A 8 -26.03 10.66 5.14
N LEU A 9 -26.03 11.97 5.38
CA LEU A 9 -25.69 12.96 4.36
C LEU A 9 -24.23 12.81 3.90
N ALA A 10 -23.32 12.56 4.84
CA ALA A 10 -21.91 12.33 4.51
C ALA A 10 -21.73 11.09 3.64
N LYS A 11 -22.37 9.97 3.97
CA LYS A 11 -22.33 8.73 3.16
C LYS A 11 -22.93 8.91 1.77
N LEU A 12 -23.95 9.76 1.61
CA LEU A 12 -24.54 10.07 0.31
C LEU A 12 -23.65 11.01 -0.54
N LEU A 13 -22.92 11.90 0.12
CA LEU A 13 -22.14 12.94 -0.55
C LEU A 13 -20.66 12.57 -0.75
N THR A 14 -20.16 11.61 0.01
CA THR A 14 -18.75 11.21 -0.02
C THR A 14 -18.58 9.74 -0.39
N PRO A 15 -17.69 9.43 -1.32
CA PRO A 15 -17.38 8.04 -1.66
C PRO A 15 -16.85 7.25 -0.44
N SER A 16 -17.18 5.96 -0.38
CA SER A 16 -16.66 5.02 0.64
C SER A 16 -15.14 4.89 0.68
N ILE A 17 -14.47 5.40 -0.36
CA ILE A 17 -13.02 5.46 -0.50
C ILE A 17 -12.28 6.11 0.68
N TYR A 18 -12.93 6.95 1.46
CA TYR A 18 -12.32 7.61 2.62
C TYR A 18 -12.40 6.80 3.92
N THR A 19 -13.24 5.79 3.96
CA THR A 19 -13.44 4.96 5.15
C THR A 19 -13.06 3.50 4.95
N HIS A 20 -12.64 3.11 3.74
CA HIS A 20 -12.28 1.73 3.40
C HIS A 20 -11.07 1.23 4.19
N PRO A 21 -10.90 -0.08 4.34
CA PRO A 21 -9.71 -0.66 4.94
C PRO A 21 -8.47 -0.33 4.11
N ILE A 22 -7.36 -0.02 4.78
CA ILE A 22 -6.10 0.34 4.15
C ILE A 22 -5.13 -0.85 4.29
N PRO A 23 -4.54 -1.33 3.18
CA PRO A 23 -3.58 -2.42 3.23
C PRO A 23 -2.23 -1.96 3.77
N ALA A 24 -1.56 -2.83 4.54
CA ALA A 24 -0.17 -2.63 4.91
C ALA A 24 0.73 -2.71 3.67
N HIS A 25 1.82 -1.96 3.66
CA HIS A 25 2.73 -1.89 2.54
C HIS A 25 4.20 -1.83 2.99
N ALA A 26 5.11 -2.23 2.11
CA ALA A 26 6.55 -2.21 2.32
C ALA A 26 7.29 -2.14 0.98
N VAL A 27 8.62 -2.02 1.04
CA VAL A 27 9.49 -2.29 -0.10
C VAL A 27 10.10 -3.67 0.09
N ALA A 28 10.10 -4.46 -0.97
CA ALA A 28 10.72 -5.77 -0.98
C ALA A 28 11.59 -5.96 -2.22
N PHE A 29 12.48 -6.93 -2.18
CA PHE A 29 13.27 -7.33 -3.33
C PHE A 29 13.15 -8.83 -3.60
N ILE A 30 13.41 -9.20 -4.84
CA ILE A 30 13.41 -10.59 -5.30
C ILE A 30 14.65 -10.88 -6.13
N SER A 31 15.19 -12.08 -5.99
CA SER A 31 16.25 -12.58 -6.86
C SER A 31 15.63 -13.47 -7.95
N PRO A 32 15.57 -13.03 -9.21
CA PRO A 32 14.93 -13.80 -10.29
C PRO A 32 15.78 -15.01 -10.72
N TYR A 33 15.13 -16.05 -11.22
CA TYR A 33 15.80 -17.21 -11.81
C TYR A 33 16.29 -16.94 -13.22
N GLU A 34 15.50 -16.23 -14.00
CA GLU A 34 15.82 -15.92 -15.40
C GLU A 34 16.60 -14.61 -15.52
N SER A 35 17.22 -14.39 -16.66
CA SER A 35 17.97 -13.17 -16.93
C SER A 35 17.10 -11.93 -16.90
N SER A 36 15.85 -12.03 -17.36
CA SER A 36 14.83 -10.98 -17.27
C SER A 36 13.46 -11.63 -17.13
N GLU A 37 12.69 -11.20 -16.15
CA GLU A 37 11.33 -11.70 -15.86
C GLU A 37 10.40 -10.52 -15.61
N ILE A 38 9.14 -10.65 -15.99
CA ILE A 38 8.09 -9.70 -15.63
C ILE A 38 7.32 -10.26 -14.45
N LEU A 39 7.37 -9.55 -13.34
CA LEU A 39 6.57 -9.86 -12.17
C LEU A 39 5.25 -9.08 -12.27
N LEU A 40 4.16 -9.82 -12.32
CA LEU A 40 2.83 -9.27 -12.46
C LEU A 40 2.28 -8.78 -11.11
N ASP A 41 1.45 -7.76 -11.15
CA ASP A 41 0.84 -7.13 -9.96
C ASP A 41 -0.10 -8.05 -9.17
N HIS A 42 -0.56 -9.15 -9.76
CA HIS A 42 -1.39 -10.16 -9.11
C HIS A 42 -0.61 -11.37 -8.58
N THR A 43 0.73 -11.36 -8.64
CA THR A 43 1.55 -12.45 -8.10
C THR A 43 1.57 -12.37 -6.58
N GLU A 44 1.04 -13.37 -5.90
CA GLU A 44 0.94 -13.41 -4.45
C GLU A 44 2.17 -14.06 -3.80
N PHE A 45 2.64 -13.44 -2.71
CA PHE A 45 3.68 -13.95 -1.81
C PHE A 45 3.11 -13.98 -0.40
N PHE A 46 3.36 -15.06 0.35
CA PHE A 46 2.72 -15.30 1.63
C PHE A 46 3.70 -15.27 2.78
N PHE A 47 3.31 -14.57 3.84
CA PHE A 47 3.92 -14.69 5.16
C PHE A 47 3.02 -15.55 6.04
N ARG A 48 3.62 -16.53 6.74
CA ARG A 48 2.89 -17.39 7.68
C ARG A 48 3.02 -16.82 9.10
N LYS A 49 1.94 -16.30 9.65
CA LYS A 49 1.88 -15.77 11.01
C LYS A 49 1.17 -16.77 11.91
N GLN A 50 1.82 -17.15 13.02
CA GLN A 50 1.18 -17.92 14.08
C GLN A 50 0.41 -16.94 14.99
N MET A 51 -0.87 -17.20 15.19
CA MET A 51 -1.67 -16.49 16.19
C MET A 51 -1.79 -17.37 17.42
N THR A 52 -1.19 -16.92 18.52
CA THR A 52 -1.32 -17.58 19.82
C THR A 52 -2.70 -17.27 20.37
N SER A 53 -3.55 -18.28 20.50
CA SER A 53 -4.85 -18.11 21.17
C SER A 53 -4.62 -17.84 22.66
N THR A 54 -5.22 -16.77 23.18
CA THR A 54 -5.27 -16.48 24.62
C THR A 54 -6.15 -17.47 25.40
N ILE A 55 -6.92 -18.28 24.69
CA ILE A 55 -7.82 -19.29 25.26
C ILE A 55 -7.14 -20.65 25.13
N LYS A 56 -6.78 -21.27 26.24
CA LYS A 56 -6.06 -22.55 26.35
C LYS A 56 -6.70 -23.77 25.66
N SER A 57 -7.86 -23.63 25.03
CA SER A 57 -8.61 -24.71 24.36
C SER A 57 -8.61 -24.65 22.83
N GLU A 58 -8.07 -23.60 22.21
CA GLU A 58 -7.98 -23.51 20.75
C GLU A 58 -6.53 -23.71 20.31
N SER A 59 -6.34 -24.59 19.32
CA SER A 59 -5.04 -24.82 18.69
C SER A 59 -4.54 -23.54 18.03
N ASP A 60 -3.24 -23.27 18.12
CA ASP A 60 -2.58 -22.17 17.41
C ASP A 60 -2.99 -22.14 15.96
N LYS A 61 -3.66 -21.08 15.56
CA LYS A 61 -4.15 -20.90 14.19
C LYS A 61 -3.07 -20.23 13.36
N GLN A 62 -2.71 -20.85 12.26
CA GLN A 62 -1.76 -20.28 11.31
C GLN A 62 -2.52 -19.49 10.24
N ILE A 63 -2.18 -18.22 10.06
CA ILE A 63 -2.78 -17.34 9.05
C ILE A 63 -1.73 -17.03 7.98
N ASN A 64 -2.13 -17.18 6.72
CA ASN A 64 -1.33 -16.78 5.58
C ASN A 64 -1.66 -15.33 5.22
N ILE A 65 -0.70 -14.44 5.31
CA ILE A 65 -0.84 -13.02 4.98
C ILE A 65 -0.23 -12.79 3.59
N PRO A 66 -1.06 -12.55 2.56
CA PRO A 66 -0.60 -12.35 1.19
C PRO A 66 -0.11 -10.93 0.94
N PHE A 67 0.91 -10.80 0.10
CA PHE A 67 1.40 -9.54 -0.44
C PHE A 67 1.56 -9.64 -1.95
N THR A 68 1.27 -8.56 -2.66
CA THR A 68 1.45 -8.47 -4.12
C THR A 68 2.22 -7.21 -4.49
N PRO A 69 2.90 -7.17 -5.65
CA PRO A 69 3.49 -5.94 -6.17
C PRO A 69 2.44 -4.85 -6.43
N VAL A 70 2.82 -3.59 -6.25
CA VAL A 70 1.93 -2.44 -6.50
C VAL A 70 1.64 -2.23 -7.99
N GLY A 71 2.46 -2.80 -8.85
CA GLY A 71 2.28 -2.79 -10.30
C GLY A 71 3.22 -3.76 -10.98
N ASN A 72 3.06 -3.97 -12.29
CA ASN A 72 3.93 -4.85 -13.05
C ASN A 72 5.35 -4.29 -13.10
N VAL A 73 6.33 -5.08 -12.68
CA VAL A 73 7.74 -4.69 -12.65
C VAL A 73 8.59 -5.68 -13.43
N ARG A 74 9.61 -5.16 -14.10
CA ARG A 74 10.64 -5.99 -14.73
C ARG A 74 11.76 -6.22 -13.74
N ILE A 75 12.07 -7.46 -13.47
CA ILE A 75 13.17 -7.90 -12.62
C ILE A 75 14.25 -8.56 -13.47
N ASN A 76 15.50 -8.40 -13.08
CA ASN A 76 16.65 -8.85 -13.86
C ASN A 76 17.63 -9.56 -12.95
N LYS A 77 18.35 -10.55 -13.49
CA LYS A 77 19.37 -11.30 -12.72
C LYS A 77 20.65 -10.49 -12.51
N MET A 78 20.49 -9.24 -12.13
CA MET A 78 21.56 -8.32 -11.76
C MET A 78 21.53 -8.06 -10.26
N GLN A 79 22.69 -7.98 -9.65
CA GLN A 79 22.81 -7.69 -8.23
C GLN A 79 24.02 -6.79 -8.00
N THR A 80 23.88 -5.84 -7.09
CA THR A 80 25.02 -5.08 -6.58
C THR A 80 25.88 -6.04 -5.75
N SER A 81 27.12 -6.29 -6.16
CA SER A 81 28.00 -7.23 -5.46
C SER A 81 29.16 -6.56 -4.76
N VAL A 82 29.55 -5.37 -5.21
CA VAL A 82 30.68 -4.62 -4.66
C VAL A 82 30.28 -3.15 -4.54
N MET A 83 30.72 -2.49 -3.45
CA MET A 83 30.46 -1.08 -3.22
C MET A 83 31.70 -0.42 -2.61
N PHE A 84 32.11 0.71 -3.18
CA PHE A 84 33.18 1.56 -2.66
C PHE A 84 32.58 2.85 -2.10
N VAL A 85 32.85 3.13 -0.84
CA VAL A 85 32.43 4.36 -0.15
C VAL A 85 33.66 4.96 0.54
N GLY A 86 34.04 6.15 0.15
CA GLY A 86 35.25 6.78 0.68
C GLY A 86 36.48 5.86 0.50
N ASN A 87 37.05 5.43 1.63
CA ASN A 87 38.25 4.55 1.65
C ASN A 87 37.93 3.07 1.90
N THR A 88 36.67 2.67 1.91
CA THR A 88 36.26 1.31 2.27
C THR A 88 35.62 0.60 1.06
N CYS A 89 36.07 -0.63 0.83
CA CYS A 89 35.44 -1.55 -0.12
C CYS A 89 34.54 -2.52 0.65
N TYR A 90 33.33 -2.64 0.22
CA TYR A 90 32.33 -3.58 0.75
C TYR A 90 31.99 -4.63 -0.29
N SER A 91 31.88 -5.88 0.13
CA SER A 91 31.18 -6.93 -0.60
C SER A 91 29.73 -6.96 -0.14
N ILE A 92 28.81 -7.16 -1.08
CA ILE A 92 27.38 -7.29 -0.78
C ILE A 92 27.00 -8.74 -1.05
N ASP A 93 26.51 -9.43 -0.02
CA ASP A 93 26.07 -10.81 -0.13
C ASP A 93 24.66 -10.93 -0.75
N ASP A 94 24.20 -12.17 -0.97
CA ASP A 94 22.86 -12.45 -1.53
C ASP A 94 21.71 -12.01 -0.61
N ARG A 95 21.99 -11.75 0.68
CA ARG A 95 21.04 -11.19 1.64
C ARG A 95 21.14 -9.67 1.77
N LEU A 96 21.92 -9.03 0.89
CA LEU A 96 22.17 -7.59 0.85
C LEU A 96 22.92 -7.05 2.08
N ASN A 97 23.61 -7.91 2.82
CA ASN A 97 24.47 -7.47 3.93
C ASN A 97 25.76 -6.84 3.35
N LYS A 98 26.12 -5.70 3.91
CA LYS A 98 27.29 -4.91 3.55
C LYS A 98 28.47 -5.36 4.42
N ILE A 99 29.40 -6.13 3.84
CA ILE A 99 30.56 -6.72 4.53
C ILE A 99 31.82 -5.96 4.11
N PRO A 100 32.54 -5.29 5.04
CA PRO A 100 33.78 -4.61 4.71
C PRO A 100 34.88 -5.64 4.35
N VAL A 101 35.47 -5.51 3.16
CA VAL A 101 36.51 -6.41 2.66
C VAL A 101 37.90 -5.77 2.78
N ALA A 102 38.01 -4.49 2.47
CA ALA A 102 39.28 -3.78 2.52
C ALA A 102 39.11 -2.30 2.85
N ARG A 103 40.10 -1.73 3.52
CA ARG A 103 40.19 -0.30 3.80
C ARG A 103 41.49 0.25 3.22
N PHE A 104 41.39 1.33 2.46
CA PHE A 104 42.52 1.97 1.78
C PHE A 104 43.01 3.18 2.56
N GLN A 105 44.35 3.39 2.59
CA GLN A 105 44.92 4.60 3.16
C GLN A 105 45.07 5.67 2.08
N GLY A 106 44.58 6.89 2.36
CA GLY A 106 45.05 8.11 1.72
C GLY A 106 44.38 8.56 0.42
N ARG A 107 43.04 8.68 0.37
CA ARG A 107 42.38 9.63 -0.55
C ARG A 107 41.18 10.31 0.09
N PRO A 108 41.34 11.50 0.68
CA PRO A 108 40.22 12.27 1.22
C PRO A 108 39.43 13.02 0.14
N GLU A 109 39.87 13.06 -1.12
CA GLU A 109 39.33 13.99 -2.12
C GLU A 109 37.92 13.62 -2.64
N ASP A 110 37.51 12.34 -2.56
CA ASP A 110 36.29 11.86 -3.18
C ASP A 110 35.28 11.24 -2.22
N TYR A 111 35.21 11.74 -0.96
CA TYR A 111 34.27 11.21 0.03
C TYR A 111 32.79 11.32 -0.41
N ARG A 112 32.46 12.16 -1.39
CA ARG A 112 31.10 12.32 -1.94
C ARG A 112 30.77 11.35 -3.06
N LYS A 113 31.69 10.46 -3.41
CA LYS A 113 31.50 9.48 -4.48
C LYS A 113 31.28 8.10 -3.90
N ILE A 114 30.24 7.44 -4.40
CA ILE A 114 29.99 6.02 -4.17
C ILE A 114 30.08 5.31 -5.50
N THR A 115 30.91 4.27 -5.59
CA THR A 115 30.99 3.44 -6.80
C THR A 115 30.44 2.07 -6.49
N ILE A 116 29.44 1.62 -7.25
CA ILE A 116 28.87 0.27 -7.15
C ILE A 116 29.24 -0.58 -8.37
N GLY A 117 29.54 -1.84 -8.12
CA GLY A 117 29.74 -2.86 -9.14
C GLY A 117 28.52 -3.78 -9.24
N ILE A 118 27.79 -3.69 -10.34
CA ILE A 118 26.66 -4.55 -10.65
C ILE A 118 27.16 -5.74 -11.45
N ASN A 119 26.95 -6.95 -10.92
CA ASN A 119 27.36 -8.17 -11.60
C ASN A 119 26.46 -8.44 -12.83
N VAL A 120 27.07 -8.40 -14.00
CA VAL A 120 26.42 -8.61 -15.30
C VAL A 120 26.97 -9.82 -16.03
N THR A 121 27.70 -10.71 -15.37
CA THR A 121 28.37 -11.87 -15.94
C THR A 121 27.42 -12.78 -16.74
N LYS A 122 26.16 -12.87 -16.32
CA LYS A 122 25.14 -13.71 -16.93
C LYS A 122 24.35 -13.04 -18.06
N TYR A 123 24.73 -11.80 -18.46
CA TYR A 123 24.04 -11.07 -19.51
C TYR A 123 24.81 -11.06 -20.81
N ALA A 124 24.11 -11.36 -21.92
CA ALA A 124 24.56 -10.99 -23.25
C ALA A 124 24.22 -9.51 -23.49
N SER A 125 25.06 -8.81 -24.29
CA SER A 125 24.88 -7.38 -24.57
C SER A 125 23.51 -7.05 -25.20
N GLU A 126 22.95 -7.96 -25.98
CA GLU A 126 21.69 -7.77 -26.70
C GLU A 126 20.44 -7.75 -25.80
N ASN A 127 20.52 -8.35 -24.62
CA ASN A 127 19.39 -8.50 -23.69
C ASN A 127 19.48 -7.59 -22.46
N PHE A 128 20.39 -6.63 -22.49
CA PHE A 128 20.60 -5.77 -21.33
C PHE A 128 19.49 -4.71 -21.23
N PRO A 129 18.93 -4.44 -20.02
CA PRO A 129 17.90 -3.43 -19.87
C PRO A 129 18.48 -2.03 -20.08
N LYS A 130 17.82 -1.24 -20.94
CA LYS A 130 18.19 0.17 -21.19
C LYS A 130 17.90 1.10 -20.00
N LYS A 131 17.19 0.59 -19.01
CA LYS A 131 16.78 1.29 -17.79
C LYS A 131 16.97 0.39 -16.60
N ILE A 132 17.52 0.93 -15.53
CA ILE A 132 17.74 0.23 -14.25
C ILE A 132 17.09 1.06 -13.15
N SER A 133 16.18 0.46 -12.40
CA SER A 133 15.61 1.06 -11.19
C SER A 133 16.36 0.57 -9.95
N ILE A 134 16.76 1.49 -9.10
CA ILE A 134 17.53 1.23 -7.88
C ILE A 134 16.79 1.80 -6.69
N PHE A 135 16.57 0.98 -5.69
CA PHE A 135 16.09 1.42 -4.39
C PHE A 135 17.28 1.93 -3.56
N CYS A 136 17.17 3.17 -3.10
CA CYS A 136 18.15 3.82 -2.25
C CYS A 136 17.66 3.79 -0.81
N SER A 137 18.34 3.06 0.07
CA SER A 137 17.98 2.93 1.47
C SER A 137 19.05 3.53 2.37
N ASN A 138 18.63 4.35 3.32
CA ASN A 138 19.50 4.90 4.38
C ASN A 138 18.75 4.96 5.72
N PRO A 139 18.51 3.82 6.37
CA PRO A 139 17.67 3.75 7.57
C PRO A 139 18.16 4.62 8.73
N ALA A 140 19.47 4.79 8.88
CA ALA A 140 20.07 5.57 9.97
C ALA A 140 19.77 7.08 9.85
N TYR A 141 19.59 7.59 8.65
CA TYR A 141 19.41 9.01 8.36
C TYR A 141 18.10 9.31 7.64
N GLU A 142 17.11 8.41 7.72
CA GLU A 142 15.80 8.56 7.10
C GLU A 142 15.03 9.79 7.62
N HIS A 143 15.31 10.20 8.87
CA HIS A 143 14.73 11.39 9.50
C HIS A 143 15.22 12.71 8.87
N LEU A 144 16.32 12.69 8.10
CA LEU A 144 16.83 13.88 7.43
C LEU A 144 16.14 14.06 6.07
N ASP A 145 15.31 15.06 5.99
CA ASP A 145 14.49 15.38 4.81
C ASP A 145 15.24 15.44 3.49
N PHE A 146 16.48 15.96 3.51
CA PHE A 146 17.26 16.15 2.30
C PHE A 146 17.80 14.86 1.69
N VAL A 147 17.94 13.79 2.47
CA VAL A 147 18.57 12.54 2.04
C VAL A 147 17.93 11.99 0.78
N TYR A 148 16.61 11.93 0.75
CA TYR A 148 15.88 11.43 -0.43
C TYR A 148 15.52 12.54 -1.42
N LYS A 149 15.23 13.76 -0.95
CA LYS A 149 14.93 14.91 -1.84
C LYS A 149 16.07 15.29 -2.78
N LEU A 150 17.30 15.02 -2.39
CA LEU A 150 18.47 15.32 -3.20
C LEU A 150 18.93 14.16 -4.11
N LEU A 151 18.29 12.99 -4.04
CA LEU A 151 18.60 11.87 -4.94
C LEU A 151 18.48 12.22 -6.44
N PRO A 152 17.48 13.00 -6.91
CA PRO A 152 17.40 13.39 -8.31
C PRO A 152 18.53 14.29 -8.79
N TYR A 153 19.28 14.92 -7.86
CA TYR A 153 20.41 15.81 -8.16
C TYR A 153 21.78 15.12 -8.11
N ILE A 154 21.79 13.81 -7.92
CA ILE A 154 23.00 12.99 -7.98
C ILE A 154 23.42 12.87 -9.45
N THR A 155 24.69 13.04 -9.72
CA THR A 155 25.23 12.71 -11.05
C THR A 155 25.73 11.27 -11.06
N VAL A 156 25.40 10.54 -12.10
CA VAL A 156 25.84 9.14 -12.27
C VAL A 156 26.67 8.99 -13.54
N ASN A 157 27.82 8.41 -13.38
CA ASN A 157 28.74 8.13 -14.47
C ASN A 157 29.08 6.65 -14.54
N SER A 158 29.28 6.12 -15.75
CA SER A 158 29.82 4.79 -15.99
C SER A 158 31.03 4.88 -16.91
N ASN A 159 32.21 4.55 -16.41
CA ASN A 159 33.48 4.64 -17.16
C ASN A 159 33.67 5.97 -17.92
N GLY A 160 33.40 7.11 -17.24
CA GLY A 160 33.50 8.45 -17.81
C GLY A 160 32.29 8.92 -18.64
N ASN A 161 31.33 8.03 -18.94
CA ASN A 161 30.11 8.40 -19.66
C ASN A 161 29.01 8.82 -18.69
N PRO A 162 28.44 10.02 -18.81
CA PRO A 162 27.35 10.48 -17.95
C PRO A 162 26.05 9.72 -18.26
N LEU A 163 25.31 9.35 -17.22
CA LEU A 163 24.01 8.71 -17.29
C LEU A 163 22.93 9.64 -16.74
N PHE A 164 21.69 9.46 -17.22
CA PHE A 164 20.57 10.27 -16.75
C PHE A 164 19.91 9.60 -15.57
N VAL A 165 19.66 10.39 -14.53
CA VAL A 165 18.95 9.98 -13.31
C VAL A 165 17.57 10.62 -13.30
N LYS A 166 16.56 9.80 -13.02
CA LYS A 166 15.19 10.23 -12.82
C LYS A 166 14.70 9.68 -11.48
N GLU A 167 13.92 10.46 -10.76
CA GLU A 167 13.24 10.02 -9.55
C GLU A 167 12.16 8.99 -9.84
N GLY A 168 12.01 8.02 -8.95
CA GLY A 168 10.94 7.04 -8.98
C GLY A 168 11.28 5.72 -9.66
N ILE A 169 10.27 4.86 -9.74
CA ILE A 169 10.30 3.55 -10.41
C ILE A 169 9.26 3.53 -11.52
N THR A 170 9.63 3.00 -12.69
CA THR A 170 8.70 2.84 -13.81
C THR A 170 8.05 1.47 -13.76
N TYR A 171 6.72 1.45 -13.73
CA TYR A 171 5.90 0.25 -13.86
C TYR A 171 5.56 0.01 -15.33
N LEU A 172 5.47 -1.25 -15.72
CA LEU A 172 5.01 -1.62 -17.05
C LEU A 172 3.51 -1.32 -17.17
N LYS A 173 3.10 -0.71 -18.28
CA LYS A 173 1.67 -0.44 -18.52
C LYS A 173 0.94 -1.77 -18.70
N ASN A 174 -0.24 -1.87 -18.12
CA ASN A 174 -1.20 -2.88 -18.50
C ASN A 174 -1.84 -2.42 -19.82
N ASP A 175 -1.77 -3.23 -20.87
CA ASP A 175 -2.37 -2.94 -22.19
C ASP A 175 -3.90 -2.91 -22.20
N GLN A 176 -4.55 -3.04 -21.04
CA GLN A 176 -6.01 -3.05 -20.93
C GLN A 176 -6.52 -1.68 -20.51
N SER A 177 -7.32 -1.09 -21.40
CA SER A 177 -8.20 0.06 -21.29
C SER A 177 -7.63 1.45 -21.60
N GLU A 178 -7.84 1.86 -22.84
CA GLU A 178 -8.02 3.25 -23.26
C GLU A 178 -9.52 3.56 -23.31
N GLY A 179 -9.99 4.62 -22.65
CA GLY A 179 -11.34 5.10 -22.80
C GLY A 179 -11.97 5.79 -21.59
N TYR A 180 -13.25 6.12 -21.70
CA TYR A 180 -14.08 6.77 -20.68
C TYR A 180 -14.09 6.07 -19.31
N GLU A 181 -13.77 4.79 -19.25
CA GLU A 181 -13.59 4.03 -18.01
C GLU A 181 -12.49 4.59 -17.10
N GLN A 182 -11.49 5.27 -17.66
CA GLN A 182 -10.39 5.85 -16.92
C GLN A 182 -10.85 6.95 -15.95
N MET A 183 -11.84 7.74 -16.35
CA MET A 183 -12.41 8.80 -15.50
C MET A 183 -13.15 8.27 -14.27
N PHE A 184 -13.81 7.11 -14.38
CA PHE A 184 -14.46 6.45 -13.24
C PHE A 184 -13.47 5.66 -12.39
N ARG A 185 -12.36 5.20 -12.97
CA ARG A 185 -11.28 4.49 -12.27
C ARG A 185 -10.47 5.38 -11.35
N GLU A 186 -10.29 6.66 -11.67
CA GLU A 186 -9.56 7.61 -10.80
C GLU A 186 -10.16 7.74 -9.40
N GLN A 187 -11.45 7.45 -9.25
CA GLN A 187 -12.14 7.44 -7.95
C GLN A 187 -12.27 6.04 -7.33
N SER A 188 -11.66 5.03 -7.92
CA SER A 188 -11.73 3.68 -7.37
C SER A 188 -10.81 3.51 -6.17
N ILE A 189 -11.21 2.66 -5.22
CA ILE A 189 -10.39 2.29 -4.04
C ILE A 189 -9.04 1.72 -4.49
N LYS A 190 -9.03 0.90 -5.55
CA LYS A 190 -7.82 0.31 -6.15
C LYS A 190 -6.83 1.38 -6.57
N THR A 191 -7.25 2.32 -7.40
CA THR A 191 -6.38 3.37 -7.95
C THR A 191 -5.82 4.24 -6.84
N LYS A 192 -6.69 4.71 -5.92
CA LYS A 192 -6.26 5.54 -4.81
C LYS A 192 -5.24 4.84 -3.92
N THR A 193 -5.50 3.58 -3.53
CA THR A 193 -4.56 2.80 -2.72
C THR A 193 -3.20 2.66 -3.39
N ILE A 194 -3.19 2.36 -4.69
CA ILE A 194 -1.95 2.23 -5.47
C ILE A 194 -1.19 3.56 -5.56
N GLU A 195 -1.88 4.66 -5.82
CA GLU A 195 -1.28 6.00 -5.92
C GLU A 195 -0.72 6.48 -4.59
N ASP A 196 -1.45 6.28 -3.50
CA ASP A 196 -0.99 6.63 -2.15
C ASP A 196 0.30 5.86 -1.80
N ILE A 197 0.36 4.55 -2.06
CA ILE A 197 1.56 3.74 -1.81
C ILE A 197 2.72 4.14 -2.72
N LYS A 198 2.46 4.38 -4.01
CA LYS A 198 3.48 4.86 -4.95
C LYS A 198 4.08 6.18 -4.49
N SER A 199 3.26 7.11 -4.04
CA SER A 199 3.71 8.43 -3.57
C SER A 199 4.63 8.33 -2.35
N ILE A 200 4.35 7.40 -1.42
CA ILE A 200 5.16 7.17 -0.21
C ILE A 200 6.58 6.73 -0.56
N TYR A 201 6.73 5.86 -1.55
CA TYR A 201 8.04 5.27 -1.87
C TYR A 201 8.74 5.91 -3.08
N HIS A 202 8.06 6.74 -3.87
CA HIS A 202 8.58 7.32 -5.12
C HIS A 202 9.96 7.95 -4.96
N HIS A 203 10.12 8.79 -3.93
CA HIS A 203 11.36 9.52 -3.66
C HIS A 203 12.54 8.66 -3.19
N LYS A 204 12.30 7.39 -2.83
CA LYS A 204 13.35 6.43 -2.42
C LYS A 204 13.92 5.64 -3.60
N PHE A 205 13.37 5.80 -4.79
CA PHE A 205 13.82 5.14 -6.01
C PHE A 205 14.44 6.12 -6.98
N ILE A 206 15.47 5.65 -7.67
CA ILE A 206 16.04 6.32 -8.84
C ILE A 206 16.01 5.39 -10.04
N GLU A 207 15.71 5.92 -11.20
CA GLU A 207 15.79 5.23 -12.48
C GLU A 207 16.99 5.78 -13.27
N ILE A 208 17.91 4.92 -13.64
CA ILE A 208 19.08 5.25 -14.44
C ILE A 208 18.81 4.87 -15.89
N THR A 209 18.99 5.83 -16.79
CA THR A 209 18.80 5.66 -18.24
C THR A 209 20.03 6.12 -19.02
N GLY A 210 20.12 5.74 -20.30
CA GLY A 210 21.27 6.08 -21.14
C GLY A 210 22.35 5.01 -21.16
N ILE A 211 22.05 3.80 -20.66
CA ILE A 211 22.97 2.66 -20.73
C ILE A 211 23.07 2.20 -22.20
N SER A 212 24.23 2.38 -22.79
CA SER A 212 24.53 1.98 -24.18
C SER A 212 25.15 0.59 -24.27
N ASP A 213 25.03 -0.05 -25.43
CA ASP A 213 25.62 -1.37 -25.68
C ASP A 213 27.15 -1.34 -25.55
N THR A 214 27.79 -0.18 -25.81
CA THR A 214 29.23 0.03 -25.63
C THR A 214 29.65 -0.04 -24.16
N LEU A 215 28.85 0.51 -23.24
CA LEU A 215 29.11 0.41 -21.80
C LEU A 215 29.03 -1.03 -21.29
N ILE A 216 28.19 -1.84 -21.92
CA ILE A 216 28.04 -3.25 -21.55
C ILE A 216 29.19 -4.08 -22.12
N SER A 217 29.67 -3.77 -23.32
CA SER A 217 30.87 -4.43 -23.90
C SER A 217 32.13 -4.13 -23.10
N ASP A 218 32.21 -2.91 -22.54
CA ASP A 218 33.29 -2.48 -21.65
C ASP A 218 33.10 -2.91 -20.18
N ALA A 219 32.03 -3.61 -19.88
CA ALA A 219 31.80 -4.15 -18.56
C ALA A 219 32.94 -5.11 -18.15
N GLY A 220 33.57 -4.82 -17.03
CA GLY A 220 34.76 -5.54 -16.55
C GLY A 220 36.00 -4.67 -16.48
N LYS A 221 36.08 -3.55 -17.20
CA LYS A 221 37.16 -2.57 -17.01
C LYS A 221 36.89 -1.80 -15.71
N LEU A 222 37.89 -1.70 -14.85
CA LEU A 222 37.81 -0.85 -13.66
C LEU A 222 37.69 0.62 -14.08
N PRO A 223 36.85 1.41 -13.42
CA PRO A 223 36.77 2.84 -13.66
C PRO A 223 38.09 3.52 -13.21
N GLU A 224 38.45 4.63 -13.87
CA GLU A 224 39.70 5.37 -13.63
C GLU A 224 39.88 5.77 -12.14
N ASN A 225 38.79 6.09 -11.45
CA ASN A 225 38.83 6.40 -10.01
C ASN A 225 39.19 5.18 -9.14
N LEU A 226 39.16 3.98 -9.67
CA LEU A 226 39.52 2.72 -8.99
C LEU A 226 40.83 2.08 -9.53
N ASP A 227 41.56 2.73 -10.40
CA ASP A 227 42.81 2.22 -10.96
C ASP A 227 43.89 1.88 -9.92
N PHE A 228 43.82 2.52 -8.75
CA PHE A 228 44.67 2.20 -7.60
C PHE A 228 44.50 0.78 -7.04
N LEU A 229 43.43 0.07 -7.46
CA LEU A 229 43.17 -1.33 -7.09
C LEU A 229 43.95 -2.33 -7.91
N ASN A 230 44.46 -1.91 -9.06
CA ASN A 230 45.26 -2.77 -9.92
C ASN A 230 46.52 -3.26 -9.15
N GLY A 231 46.61 -4.58 -8.94
CA GLY A 231 47.69 -5.21 -8.21
C GLY A 231 47.50 -5.48 -6.72
N LYS A 232 46.27 -5.31 -6.17
CA LYS A 232 45.94 -5.68 -4.79
C LYS A 232 45.15 -7.00 -4.75
N ASP A 233 45.84 -8.07 -4.34
CA ASP A 233 45.37 -9.46 -4.43
C ASP A 233 44.05 -9.76 -3.67
N GLU A 234 43.76 -9.07 -2.59
CA GLU A 234 42.55 -9.36 -1.78
C GLU A 234 41.25 -8.91 -2.46
N ILE A 235 41.31 -7.83 -3.25
CA ILE A 235 40.14 -7.32 -3.97
C ILE A 235 40.03 -8.00 -5.32
N ALA A 236 41.16 -8.26 -5.97
CA ALA A 236 41.24 -9.01 -7.23
C ALA A 236 40.48 -10.35 -7.09
N LYS A 237 40.64 -11.09 -5.98
CA LYS A 237 39.94 -12.35 -5.74
C LYS A 237 38.42 -12.23 -5.71
N ASN A 238 37.88 -11.11 -5.27
CA ASN A 238 36.42 -10.86 -5.26
C ASN A 238 35.88 -10.36 -6.60
N ILE A 239 36.73 -9.76 -7.42
CA ILE A 239 36.39 -9.18 -8.71
C ILE A 239 36.76 -10.12 -9.87
N ASP A 240 37.78 -10.99 -9.68
CA ASP A 240 38.29 -11.88 -10.70
C ASP A 240 37.24 -12.80 -11.33
N GLY A 241 37.23 -12.83 -12.66
CA GLY A 241 36.37 -13.70 -13.46
C GLY A 241 34.91 -13.25 -13.57
N LYS A 242 34.54 -12.10 -12.98
CA LYS A 242 33.18 -11.54 -13.08
C LYS A 242 33.20 -10.26 -13.90
N ARG A 243 32.12 -10.05 -14.67
CA ARG A 243 31.92 -8.80 -15.42
C ARG A 243 31.02 -7.87 -14.57
N TYR A 244 31.53 -6.66 -14.35
CA TYR A 244 30.80 -5.64 -13.57
C TYR A 244 30.50 -4.43 -14.44
N LEU A 245 29.23 -3.99 -14.39
CA LEU A 245 28.87 -2.63 -14.78
C LEU A 245 29.14 -1.73 -13.57
N TRP A 246 30.07 -0.80 -13.74
CA TRP A 246 30.45 0.13 -12.70
C TRP A 246 29.64 1.42 -12.82
N LEU A 247 28.97 1.80 -11.74
CA LEU A 247 28.24 3.05 -11.63
C LEU A 247 28.85 3.89 -10.50
N THR A 248 29.32 5.07 -10.83
CA THR A 248 29.84 6.04 -9.86
C THR A 248 28.81 7.14 -9.64
N PHE A 249 28.32 7.24 -8.42
CA PHE A 249 27.38 8.25 -7.94
C PHE A 249 28.16 9.39 -7.28
N GLU A 250 27.96 10.60 -7.72
CA GLU A 250 28.51 11.79 -7.08
C GLU A 250 27.38 12.57 -6.41
N PHE A 251 27.49 12.72 -5.10
CA PHE A 251 26.47 13.32 -4.24
C PHE A 251 26.68 14.82 -4.03
N PRO A 252 25.60 15.60 -3.85
CA PRO A 252 25.67 16.99 -3.47
C PRO A 252 26.44 17.22 -2.16
N PRO A 253 26.96 18.46 -1.92
CA PRO A 253 27.80 18.76 -0.74
C PRO A 253 27.13 18.56 0.63
N GLN A 254 25.80 18.45 0.67
CA GLN A 254 25.02 18.26 1.89
C GLN A 254 25.22 16.88 2.52
N PHE A 255 25.71 15.91 1.77
CA PHE A 255 25.94 14.56 2.23
C PHE A 255 27.31 14.46 2.93
N SER A 256 27.30 14.12 4.21
CA SER A 256 28.52 13.78 4.97
C SER A 256 28.99 12.36 4.65
N ALA A 257 30.24 12.06 4.94
CA ALA A 257 30.81 10.72 4.78
C ALA A 257 30.02 9.66 5.58
N GLU A 258 29.54 10.00 6.77
CA GLU A 258 28.75 9.11 7.62
C GLU A 258 27.40 8.75 7.01
N ILE A 259 26.73 9.75 6.39
CA ILE A 259 25.47 9.51 5.68
C ILE A 259 25.71 8.58 4.50
N LEU A 260 26.77 8.83 3.73
CA LEU A 260 27.10 8.03 2.54
C LEU A 260 27.50 6.61 2.88
N ASP A 261 28.20 6.41 4.01
CA ASP A 261 28.56 5.07 4.45
C ASP A 261 27.36 4.19 4.83
N ASN A 262 26.24 4.79 5.20
CA ASN A 262 25.00 4.08 5.54
C ASN A 262 24.08 3.83 4.35
N PHE A 263 24.40 4.32 3.14
CA PHE A 263 23.60 4.04 1.96
C PHE A 263 23.70 2.58 1.51
N SER A 264 22.58 2.06 1.06
CA SER A 264 22.46 0.78 0.33
C SER A 264 21.71 1.00 -0.97
N PHE A 265 22.20 0.36 -2.04
CA PHE A 265 21.62 0.42 -3.39
C PHE A 265 21.15 -0.97 -3.79
N VAL A 266 19.86 -1.14 -3.90
CA VAL A 266 19.24 -2.46 -4.14
C VAL A 266 18.52 -2.46 -5.48
N LEU A 267 18.92 -3.40 -6.34
CA LEU A 267 18.25 -3.71 -7.60
C LEU A 267 17.09 -4.67 -7.36
N ASN A 268 16.16 -4.76 -8.31
CA ASN A 268 14.99 -5.64 -8.22
C ASN A 268 14.14 -5.41 -6.97
N ALA A 269 14.19 -4.21 -6.43
CA ALA A 269 13.33 -3.78 -5.34
C ALA A 269 12.09 -3.07 -5.91
N PHE A 270 10.95 -3.27 -5.25
CA PHE A 270 9.69 -2.66 -5.63
C PHE A 270 8.74 -2.60 -4.44
N PRO A 271 7.81 -1.63 -4.42
CA PRO A 271 6.76 -1.58 -3.41
C PRO A 271 5.78 -2.73 -3.55
N ILE A 272 5.40 -3.28 -2.40
CA ILE A 272 4.38 -4.33 -2.24
C ILE A 272 3.33 -3.88 -1.25
N TYR A 273 2.14 -4.47 -1.33
CA TYR A 273 1.07 -4.22 -0.37
C TYR A 273 0.27 -5.49 -0.06
N ASN A 274 -0.32 -5.49 1.12
CA ASN A 274 -1.07 -6.62 1.63
C ASN A 274 -2.42 -6.72 0.93
N ARG A 275 -2.55 -7.65 0.00
CA ARG A 275 -3.82 -8.07 -0.58
C ARG A 275 -3.79 -9.52 -0.99
N GLY A 276 -4.92 -10.20 -0.82
CA GLY A 276 -5.14 -11.59 -1.25
C GLY A 276 -6.30 -11.68 -2.22
N TRP A 277 -6.16 -12.53 -3.23
CA TRP A 277 -7.18 -12.75 -4.23
C TRP A 277 -8.12 -13.88 -3.80
N LYS A 278 -9.44 -13.64 -3.95
CA LYS A 278 -10.48 -14.63 -3.69
C LYS A 278 -11.45 -14.74 -4.86
N LYS A 279 -11.96 -15.93 -5.08
CA LYS A 279 -12.99 -16.22 -6.06
C LYS A 279 -14.15 -16.93 -5.40
N THR A 280 -15.36 -16.48 -5.67
CA THR A 280 -16.62 -17.11 -5.23
C THR A 280 -17.41 -17.54 -6.46
N GLU A 281 -17.87 -18.77 -6.46
CA GLU A 281 -18.86 -19.28 -7.40
C GLU A 281 -20.23 -19.24 -6.73
N TYR A 282 -21.25 -18.81 -7.48
CA TYR A 282 -22.57 -18.60 -6.94
C TYR A 282 -23.66 -18.97 -7.93
N SER A 283 -24.71 -19.65 -7.45
CA SER A 283 -25.87 -20.02 -8.27
C SER A 283 -27.00 -19.02 -8.05
N LEU A 284 -27.37 -18.31 -9.12
CA LEU A 284 -28.42 -17.26 -9.08
C LEU A 284 -29.83 -17.87 -8.90
N ASP A 285 -30.08 -19.06 -9.41
CA ASP A 285 -31.41 -19.71 -9.34
C ASP A 285 -31.87 -20.00 -7.91
N ILE A 286 -30.93 -20.23 -6.99
CA ILE A 286 -31.26 -20.64 -5.62
C ILE A 286 -31.38 -19.45 -4.66
N MET A 287 -30.60 -18.38 -4.88
CA MET A 287 -30.41 -17.31 -3.88
C MET A 287 -30.65 -15.90 -4.41
N GLY A 288 -31.10 -15.76 -5.68
CA GLY A 288 -31.34 -14.45 -6.31
C GLY A 288 -30.04 -13.75 -6.74
N ASN A 289 -30.17 -12.51 -7.20
CA ASN A 289 -29.09 -11.72 -7.82
C ASN A 289 -28.05 -11.14 -6.84
N ASN A 290 -28.02 -11.61 -5.60
CA ASN A 290 -27.13 -11.09 -4.55
C ASN A 290 -26.00 -12.07 -4.27
N ILE A 291 -24.78 -11.78 -4.72
CA ILE A 291 -23.59 -12.64 -4.57
C ILE A 291 -22.84 -12.23 -3.31
N PRO A 292 -22.79 -13.05 -2.25
CA PRO A 292 -22.06 -12.73 -1.04
C PRO A 292 -20.53 -12.84 -1.25
N LEU A 293 -19.78 -11.82 -0.82
CA LEU A 293 -18.32 -11.79 -0.83
C LEU A 293 -17.81 -12.18 0.57
N VAL A 294 -17.64 -13.47 0.78
CA VAL A 294 -17.28 -14.01 2.10
C VAL A 294 -15.79 -13.84 2.35
N THR A 295 -15.42 -13.23 3.46
CA THR A 295 -14.05 -13.07 3.93
C THR A 295 -13.78 -13.97 5.13
N ASP A 296 -12.54 -14.44 5.30
CA ASP A 296 -12.14 -15.22 6.46
C ASP A 296 -11.88 -14.32 7.69
N GLU A 297 -11.62 -14.95 8.83
CA GLU A 297 -11.34 -14.23 10.07
C GLU A 297 -10.04 -13.41 9.95
N GLY A 298 -10.10 -12.12 10.27
CA GLY A 298 -8.97 -11.19 10.13
C GLY A 298 -8.78 -10.61 8.73
N GLU A 299 -9.64 -10.96 7.78
CA GLU A 299 -9.65 -10.38 6.45
C GLU A 299 -10.72 -9.31 6.31
N HIS A 300 -10.37 -8.26 5.58
CA HIS A 300 -11.25 -7.14 5.24
C HIS A 300 -11.38 -7.02 3.73
N PHE A 301 -12.60 -6.85 3.25
CA PHE A 301 -12.86 -6.65 1.83
C PHE A 301 -12.25 -5.33 1.33
N LEU A 302 -11.56 -5.36 0.19
CA LEU A 302 -11.02 -4.18 -0.47
C LEU A 302 -11.90 -3.72 -1.64
N TYR A 303 -11.93 -4.49 -2.71
CA TYR A 303 -12.69 -4.19 -3.93
C TYR A 303 -12.90 -5.45 -4.77
N VAL A 304 -13.89 -5.40 -5.64
CA VAL A 304 -14.14 -6.45 -6.63
C VAL A 304 -13.13 -6.35 -7.76
N ASP A 305 -12.58 -7.46 -8.19
CA ASP A 305 -11.68 -7.55 -9.33
C ASP A 305 -12.48 -7.72 -10.62
N GLU A 306 -13.33 -8.75 -10.67
CA GLU A 306 -14.13 -9.06 -11.84
C GLU A 306 -15.39 -9.83 -11.44
N VAL A 307 -16.48 -9.59 -12.16
CA VAL A 307 -17.72 -10.39 -12.09
C VAL A 307 -18.00 -10.95 -13.47
N GLN A 308 -18.17 -12.28 -13.56
CA GLN A 308 -18.45 -13.01 -14.79
C GLN A 308 -19.67 -13.89 -14.63
N ASP A 309 -20.39 -14.15 -15.73
CA ASP A 309 -21.38 -15.23 -15.75
C ASP A 309 -20.77 -16.56 -16.20
N GLY A 310 -21.59 -17.62 -16.22
CA GLY A 310 -21.17 -18.97 -16.64
C GLY A 310 -20.73 -19.08 -18.11
N GLU A 311 -21.04 -18.06 -18.93
CA GLU A 311 -20.62 -17.97 -20.33
C GLU A 311 -19.36 -17.12 -20.54
N GLY A 312 -18.79 -16.60 -19.44
CA GLY A 312 -17.57 -15.79 -19.47
C GLY A 312 -17.78 -14.33 -19.85
N ARG A 313 -19.02 -13.82 -19.82
CA ARG A 313 -19.30 -12.39 -20.05
C ARG A 313 -18.90 -11.61 -18.79
N ILE A 314 -18.12 -10.55 -18.99
CA ILE A 314 -17.65 -9.67 -17.90
C ILE A 314 -18.67 -8.55 -17.70
N TYR A 315 -19.03 -8.31 -16.44
CA TYR A 315 -19.96 -7.28 -16.01
C TYR A 315 -19.22 -6.01 -15.59
N THR A 316 -19.86 -4.85 -15.78
CA THR A 316 -19.26 -3.55 -15.45
C THR A 316 -19.77 -3.04 -14.10
N GLU A 317 -18.84 -2.59 -13.23
CA GLU A 317 -19.19 -1.96 -11.96
C GLU A 317 -19.76 -0.56 -12.19
N ILE A 318 -20.86 -0.28 -11.49
CA ILE A 318 -21.42 1.08 -11.41
C ILE A 318 -21.53 1.52 -9.95
N PRO A 319 -21.45 2.83 -9.67
CA PRO A 319 -21.73 3.37 -8.35
C PRO A 319 -23.08 2.89 -7.82
N PHE A 320 -23.28 3.00 -6.50
CA PHE A 320 -24.51 2.61 -5.84
C PHE A 320 -25.75 3.01 -6.64
N THR A 321 -26.52 2.01 -7.06
CA THR A 321 -27.77 2.17 -7.78
C THR A 321 -28.83 1.30 -7.09
N PRO A 322 -30.08 1.78 -6.88
CA PRO A 322 -31.17 0.93 -6.41
C PRO A 322 -31.30 -0.33 -7.29
N SER A 323 -31.64 -1.47 -6.67
CA SER A 323 -31.75 -2.76 -7.40
C SER A 323 -32.73 -2.69 -8.58
N ASP A 324 -33.81 -1.92 -8.41
CA ASP A 324 -34.88 -1.79 -9.42
C ASP A 324 -34.46 -0.96 -10.65
N ASP A 325 -33.38 -0.15 -10.51
CA ASP A 325 -32.82 0.69 -11.57
C ASP A 325 -31.58 0.07 -12.22
N LEU A 326 -31.13 -1.10 -11.76
CA LEU A 326 -29.94 -1.77 -12.30
C LEU A 326 -30.22 -2.33 -13.70
N LYS A 327 -29.41 -1.92 -14.68
CA LYS A 327 -29.52 -2.40 -16.05
C LYS A 327 -28.77 -3.71 -16.26
N LYS A 328 -29.18 -4.49 -17.26
CA LYS A 328 -28.52 -5.74 -17.66
C LYS A 328 -27.05 -5.52 -18.00
N GLY A 329 -26.19 -6.45 -17.57
CA GLY A 329 -24.75 -6.39 -17.81
C GLY A 329 -23.98 -5.51 -16.81
N LEU A 330 -24.66 -4.96 -15.80
CA LEU A 330 -24.07 -4.12 -14.77
C LEU A 330 -24.17 -4.78 -13.41
N TYR A 331 -23.26 -4.40 -12.51
CA TYR A 331 -23.33 -4.76 -11.11
C TYR A 331 -22.99 -3.57 -10.20
N THR A 332 -23.42 -3.66 -8.97
CA THR A 332 -23.06 -2.71 -7.90
C THR A 332 -22.62 -3.46 -6.64
N VAL A 333 -21.62 -2.93 -5.95
CA VAL A 333 -21.15 -3.48 -4.67
C VAL A 333 -21.90 -2.82 -3.53
N ARG A 334 -22.41 -3.63 -2.61
CA ARG A 334 -23.11 -3.16 -1.40
C ARG A 334 -22.54 -3.81 -0.15
N LYS A 335 -22.65 -3.09 0.94
CA LYS A 335 -22.29 -3.58 2.26
C LYS A 335 -23.56 -3.85 3.06
N GLY A 336 -23.73 -5.09 3.48
CA GLY A 336 -24.84 -5.49 4.34
C GLY A 336 -24.76 -4.78 5.69
N GLY A 337 -25.84 -4.13 6.11
CA GLY A 337 -25.87 -3.42 7.38
C GLY A 337 -25.49 -1.95 7.35
N MET A 338 -25.09 -1.38 6.20
CA MET A 338 -24.74 0.04 6.09
C MET A 338 -25.85 1.02 6.48
N GLU A 339 -27.11 0.62 6.35
CA GLU A 339 -28.25 1.44 6.78
C GLU A 339 -28.55 1.33 8.28
N ARG A 340 -27.80 0.50 9.01
CA ARG A 340 -28.02 0.25 10.43
C ARG A 340 -27.25 1.25 11.28
N PHE A 341 -27.94 2.25 11.80
CA PHE A 341 -27.38 3.31 12.66
C PHE A 341 -27.14 2.91 14.12
N THR A 342 -27.36 1.67 14.47
CA THR A 342 -27.06 1.12 15.79
C THR A 342 -26.37 -0.20 15.59
N ASN A 343 -25.48 -0.60 16.53
CA ASN A 343 -24.86 -1.93 16.63
C ASN A 343 -25.93 -3.04 16.86
N ARG A 344 -27.13 -2.87 16.29
CA ARG A 344 -28.17 -3.88 16.34
C ARG A 344 -27.79 -5.00 15.39
N ASN A 345 -27.66 -6.15 15.96
CA ASN A 345 -27.44 -7.42 15.28
C ASN A 345 -28.50 -7.61 14.18
N ALA A 346 -28.13 -8.22 13.04
CA ALA A 346 -29.11 -8.63 12.02
C ALA A 346 -30.29 -9.40 12.61
N VAL A 347 -30.02 -10.16 13.65
CA VAL A 347 -30.98 -10.90 14.46
C VAL A 347 -32.01 -9.98 15.11
N ASP A 348 -31.58 -8.87 15.72
CA ASP A 348 -32.52 -7.93 16.39
C ASP A 348 -33.40 -7.20 15.38
N MET A 349 -32.86 -6.91 14.18
CA MET A 349 -33.70 -6.35 13.10
C MET A 349 -34.72 -7.33 12.58
N ILE A 350 -34.32 -8.58 12.34
CA ILE A 350 -35.27 -9.63 11.93
C ILE A 350 -36.32 -9.86 13.03
N ALA A 351 -35.92 -9.86 14.32
CA ALA A 351 -36.85 -9.95 15.44
C ALA A 351 -37.84 -8.79 15.44
N ASN A 352 -37.39 -7.55 15.23
CA ASN A 352 -38.26 -6.38 15.13
C ASN A 352 -39.23 -6.44 13.94
N VAL A 353 -38.76 -6.84 12.77
CA VAL A 353 -39.61 -7.02 11.57
C VAL A 353 -40.66 -8.10 11.83
N LEU A 354 -40.28 -9.18 12.52
CA LEU A 354 -41.17 -10.25 12.89
C LEU A 354 -42.25 -9.80 13.88
N GLU A 355 -41.88 -8.97 14.84
CA GLU A 355 -42.82 -8.42 15.83
C GLU A 355 -43.81 -7.47 15.14
N LEU A 356 -43.33 -6.54 14.32
CA LEU A 356 -44.19 -5.67 13.51
C LEU A 356 -45.16 -6.46 12.62
N THR A 357 -44.63 -7.51 11.95
CA THR A 357 -45.47 -8.34 11.07
C THR A 357 -46.51 -9.16 11.88
N ARG A 358 -46.19 -9.60 13.09
CA ARG A 358 -47.17 -10.23 13.99
C ARG A 358 -48.28 -9.28 14.39
N ASP A 359 -47.93 -8.05 14.72
CA ASP A 359 -48.93 -7.01 15.10
C ASP A 359 -49.87 -6.72 13.94
N GLU A 360 -49.32 -6.58 12.71
CA GLU A 360 -50.12 -6.39 11.50
C GLU A 360 -50.98 -7.62 11.18
N ILE A 361 -50.45 -8.84 11.31
CA ILE A 361 -51.23 -10.08 11.16
C ILE A 361 -52.39 -10.12 12.17
N ALA A 362 -52.16 -9.72 13.41
CA ALA A 362 -53.21 -9.65 14.41
C ALA A 362 -54.31 -8.62 14.04
N ALA A 363 -53.90 -7.45 13.54
CA ALA A 363 -54.84 -6.42 13.06
C ALA A 363 -55.69 -6.91 11.87
N PHE A 364 -55.02 -7.57 10.88
CA PHE A 364 -55.70 -8.13 9.71
C PHE A 364 -56.53 -9.39 9.99
N SER A 365 -56.30 -10.09 11.09
CA SER A 365 -57.10 -11.25 11.48
C SER A 365 -58.57 -10.91 11.78
N LEU A 366 -58.84 -9.63 12.03
CA LEU A 366 -60.20 -9.08 12.24
C LEU A 366 -60.97 -8.91 10.90
N LEU A 367 -60.26 -8.93 9.77
CA LEU A 367 -60.86 -8.89 8.43
C LEU A 367 -61.35 -10.28 8.01
N ASN A 368 -62.65 -10.47 7.96
CA ASN A 368 -63.34 -11.75 7.76
C ASN A 368 -63.27 -12.28 6.30
N ARG A 369 -62.08 -12.41 5.71
CA ARG A 369 -61.84 -12.99 4.37
C ARG A 369 -60.93 -14.19 4.47
N ASP A 370 -61.45 -15.38 4.17
CA ASP A 370 -60.78 -16.66 4.34
C ASP A 370 -59.47 -16.77 3.54
N ASN A 371 -59.39 -16.15 2.35
CA ASN A 371 -58.18 -16.13 1.56
C ASN A 371 -57.00 -15.35 2.21
N VAL A 372 -57.32 -14.28 2.94
CA VAL A 372 -56.30 -13.49 3.66
C VAL A 372 -55.78 -14.24 4.86
N LYS A 373 -56.64 -14.99 5.58
CA LYS A 373 -56.23 -15.82 6.72
C LYS A 373 -55.26 -16.93 6.33
N SER A 374 -55.45 -17.57 5.17
CA SER A 374 -54.55 -18.64 4.73
C SER A 374 -53.16 -18.10 4.38
N ILE A 375 -53.06 -16.95 3.67
CA ILE A 375 -51.81 -16.27 3.32
C ILE A 375 -51.08 -15.80 4.59
N LEU A 376 -51.79 -15.22 5.57
CA LEU A 376 -51.22 -14.77 6.83
C LEU A 376 -50.69 -15.94 7.67
N SER A 377 -51.40 -17.08 7.68
CA SER A 377 -50.93 -18.31 8.34
C SER A 377 -49.66 -18.85 7.73
N GLU A 378 -49.62 -18.94 6.40
CA GLU A 378 -48.42 -19.39 5.69
C GLU A 378 -47.23 -18.46 5.92
N MET A 379 -47.46 -17.16 5.90
CA MET A 379 -46.45 -16.14 6.20
C MET A 379 -45.94 -16.27 7.65
N SER A 380 -46.81 -16.49 8.61
CA SER A 380 -46.45 -16.71 10.03
C SER A 380 -45.55 -17.97 10.19
N ASP A 381 -45.85 -19.06 9.49
CA ASP A 381 -45.07 -20.29 9.59
C ASP A 381 -43.69 -20.19 8.89
N LYS A 382 -43.61 -19.53 7.74
CA LYS A 382 -42.35 -19.16 7.10
C LYS A 382 -41.49 -18.30 8.00
N MET A 383 -42.10 -17.34 8.72
CA MET A 383 -41.40 -16.48 9.67
C MET A 383 -40.89 -17.23 10.88
N LYS A 384 -41.67 -18.16 11.47
CA LYS A 384 -41.19 -19.05 12.56
C LYS A 384 -39.94 -19.85 12.11
N THR A 385 -39.99 -20.39 10.91
CA THR A 385 -38.84 -21.13 10.32
C THR A 385 -37.62 -20.22 10.14
N MET A 386 -37.82 -18.97 9.71
CA MET A 386 -36.78 -17.97 9.58
C MET A 386 -36.17 -17.61 10.94
N VAL A 387 -36.95 -17.41 11.98
CA VAL A 387 -36.48 -17.19 13.37
C VAL A 387 -35.60 -18.34 13.84
N GLN A 388 -36.05 -19.57 13.63
CA GLN A 388 -35.27 -20.76 14.03
C GLN A 388 -33.93 -20.84 13.31
N LYS A 389 -33.91 -20.60 11.98
CA LYS A 389 -32.67 -20.55 11.19
C LYS A 389 -31.75 -19.43 11.63
N VAL A 390 -32.26 -18.24 11.91
CA VAL A 390 -31.49 -17.09 12.40
C VAL A 390 -30.95 -17.34 13.80
N ASN A 391 -31.73 -17.94 14.71
CA ASN A 391 -31.26 -18.28 16.03
C ASN A 391 -30.17 -19.37 16.01
N ASN A 392 -30.25 -20.32 15.08
CA ASN A 392 -29.20 -21.31 14.87
C ASN A 392 -27.94 -20.70 14.23
N ALA A 393 -28.09 -19.68 13.39
CA ALA A 393 -27.00 -18.95 12.77
C ALA A 393 -26.36 -17.88 13.69
N LYS A 394 -26.96 -17.57 14.87
CA LYS A 394 -26.48 -16.58 15.84
C LYS A 394 -24.99 -16.71 16.21
N ARG A 395 -24.44 -17.90 16.13
CA ARG A 395 -23.01 -18.17 16.42
C ARG A 395 -22.07 -17.74 15.28
N ASN A 396 -22.57 -17.60 14.05
CA ASN A 396 -21.74 -17.39 12.84
C ASN A 396 -21.93 -16.02 12.18
N ILE A 397 -22.93 -15.21 12.56
CA ILE A 397 -23.20 -13.89 11.96
C ILE A 397 -22.46 -12.80 12.77
N ARG A 398 -21.12 -12.81 12.72
CA ARG A 398 -20.32 -11.74 13.34
C ARG A 398 -19.75 -10.74 12.33
N GLN A 399 -19.91 -10.94 11.03
CA GLN A 399 -19.25 -10.11 10.01
C GLN A 399 -20.26 -9.28 9.20
N GLU A 400 -19.96 -8.00 9.03
CA GLU A 400 -20.56 -7.18 8.00
C GLU A 400 -20.18 -7.79 6.65
N LEU A 401 -21.17 -8.24 5.89
CA LEU A 401 -20.97 -8.93 4.62
C LEU A 401 -21.04 -7.92 3.48
N ASN A 402 -19.99 -7.87 2.65
CA ASN A 402 -20.07 -7.22 1.35
C ASN A 402 -20.70 -8.17 0.35
N TYR A 403 -21.50 -7.64 -0.57
CA TYR A 403 -22.14 -8.42 -1.61
C TYR A 403 -22.28 -7.64 -2.91
N VAL A 404 -22.28 -8.35 -4.02
CA VAL A 404 -22.55 -7.83 -5.34
C VAL A 404 -24.02 -8.04 -5.66
N ILE A 405 -24.69 -6.99 -6.18
CA ILE A 405 -25.97 -7.13 -6.86
C ILE A 405 -25.69 -6.99 -8.35
N MET A 406 -26.11 -7.98 -9.12
CA MET A 406 -25.95 -7.94 -10.56
C MET A 406 -27.29 -8.15 -11.27
N GLU A 407 -27.42 -7.59 -12.46
CA GLU A 407 -28.56 -7.84 -13.36
C GLU A 407 -28.04 -8.64 -14.56
N PRO A 408 -28.38 -9.95 -14.65
CA PRO A 408 -27.90 -10.82 -15.72
C PRO A 408 -28.36 -10.34 -17.11
N VAL A 409 -27.50 -10.44 -18.12
CA VAL A 409 -27.85 -10.16 -19.51
C VAL A 409 -28.84 -11.20 -20.01
N GLU A 410 -28.58 -12.47 -19.70
CA GLU A 410 -29.42 -13.62 -20.00
C GLU A 410 -29.54 -14.49 -18.74
N LYS A 411 -30.52 -15.38 -18.73
CA LYS A 411 -30.67 -16.32 -17.62
C LYS A 411 -29.43 -17.22 -17.54
N THR A 412 -28.68 -17.11 -16.45
CA THR A 412 -27.47 -17.89 -16.18
C THR A 412 -27.60 -18.58 -14.82
N ASP A 413 -27.15 -19.83 -14.75
CA ASP A 413 -27.25 -20.63 -13.53
C ASP A 413 -26.07 -20.34 -12.59
N HIS A 414 -24.90 -20.02 -13.16
CA HIS A 414 -23.66 -19.82 -12.40
C HIS A 414 -23.06 -18.45 -12.69
N THR A 415 -22.53 -17.83 -11.65
CA THR A 415 -21.77 -16.58 -11.71
C THR A 415 -20.51 -16.71 -10.87
N TYR A 416 -19.49 -15.99 -11.28
CA TYR A 416 -18.20 -15.94 -10.60
C TYR A 416 -17.90 -14.49 -10.21
N ALA A 417 -17.58 -14.27 -8.95
CA ALA A 417 -17.09 -13.00 -8.48
C ALA A 417 -15.69 -13.18 -7.90
N SER A 418 -14.71 -12.48 -8.44
CA SER A 418 -13.38 -12.37 -7.89
C SER A 418 -13.19 -11.02 -7.18
N PHE A 419 -12.51 -11.03 -6.05
CA PHE A 419 -12.33 -9.85 -5.22
C PHE A 419 -11.04 -9.91 -4.41
N TRP A 420 -10.59 -8.77 -3.97
CA TRP A 420 -9.40 -8.61 -3.16
C TRP A 420 -9.74 -8.35 -1.70
N VAL A 421 -8.95 -8.96 -0.81
CA VAL A 421 -9.04 -8.79 0.64
C VAL A 421 -7.70 -8.33 1.21
N THR A 422 -7.71 -7.76 2.41
CA THR A 422 -6.51 -7.35 3.14
C THR A 422 -6.61 -7.76 4.60
N HIS A 423 -5.45 -7.90 5.28
CA HIS A 423 -5.35 -8.16 6.71
C HIS A 423 -5.09 -6.90 7.54
N CYS A 424 -5.04 -5.73 6.91
CA CYS A 424 -4.90 -4.43 7.57
C CYS A 424 -3.79 -4.41 8.64
N THR A 425 -4.16 -4.12 9.89
CA THR A 425 -3.25 -4.01 11.04
C THR A 425 -2.50 -5.31 11.35
N LEU A 426 -3.07 -6.48 11.05
CA LEU A 426 -2.41 -7.78 11.25
C LEU A 426 -1.17 -7.95 10.37
N ALA A 427 -1.13 -7.25 9.24
CA ALA A 427 -0.02 -7.26 8.30
C ALA A 427 1.05 -6.19 8.60
N ASN A 428 0.89 -5.34 9.61
CA ASN A 428 1.87 -4.37 10.05
C ASN A 428 3.00 -5.02 10.87
N HIS A 429 4.10 -4.28 11.02
CA HIS A 429 5.24 -4.58 11.89
C HIS A 429 6.01 -5.87 11.54
N MET A 430 5.99 -6.28 10.28
CA MET A 430 6.92 -7.29 9.79
C MET A 430 8.29 -6.66 9.57
N ARG A 431 9.32 -7.25 10.15
CA ARG A 431 10.68 -6.68 10.14
C ARG A 431 11.36 -6.79 8.77
N PRO A 432 12.26 -5.87 8.44
CA PRO A 432 13.17 -6.05 7.32
C PRO A 432 13.92 -7.39 7.40
N GLY A 433 14.17 -8.03 6.27
CA GLY A 433 14.77 -9.36 6.20
C GLY A 433 13.77 -10.53 6.30
N THR A 434 12.48 -10.25 6.56
CA THR A 434 11.44 -11.30 6.54
C THR A 434 11.25 -11.84 5.13
N GLU A 435 11.24 -13.17 4.99
CA GLU A 435 11.01 -13.85 3.71
C GLU A 435 9.53 -14.16 3.52
N LEU A 436 9.03 -13.86 2.32
CA LEU A 436 7.69 -14.18 1.85
C LEU A 436 7.80 -15.25 0.76
N SER A 437 7.06 -16.34 0.87
CA SER A 437 7.13 -17.47 -0.07
C SER A 437 6.01 -17.42 -1.10
N ASN A 438 6.31 -17.78 -2.35
CA ASN A 438 5.29 -18.06 -3.34
C ASN A 438 5.02 -19.57 -3.41
N GLN A 439 3.76 -19.99 -3.38
CA GLN A 439 3.40 -21.41 -3.40
C GLN A 439 3.67 -22.09 -4.75
N LEU A 440 3.62 -21.35 -5.85
CA LEU A 440 3.76 -21.87 -7.21
C LEU A 440 5.20 -21.80 -7.74
N LYS A 441 6.00 -20.88 -7.23
CA LYS A 441 7.39 -20.67 -7.62
C LYS A 441 8.26 -20.81 -6.37
N SER A 442 9.38 -21.49 -6.45
CA SER A 442 10.36 -21.56 -5.34
C SER A 442 11.12 -20.25 -5.10
N GLN A 443 10.58 -19.14 -5.58
CA GLN A 443 11.12 -17.80 -5.36
C GLN A 443 10.64 -17.26 -4.03
N SER A 444 11.56 -16.71 -3.24
CA SER A 444 11.24 -15.93 -2.05
C SER A 444 11.44 -14.45 -2.31
N LEU A 445 10.57 -13.66 -1.73
CA LEU A 445 10.64 -12.22 -1.72
C LEU A 445 11.07 -11.80 -0.32
N VAL A 446 12.02 -10.87 -0.22
CA VAL A 446 12.57 -10.42 1.07
C VAL A 446 12.19 -8.98 1.32
N LEU A 447 11.67 -8.68 2.50
CA LEU A 447 11.33 -7.31 2.91
C LEU A 447 12.60 -6.48 3.12
N LEU A 448 12.64 -5.29 2.53
CA LEU A 448 13.70 -4.30 2.73
C LEU A 448 13.31 -3.27 3.80
N THR A 449 12.02 -3.01 3.94
CA THR A 449 11.48 -2.09 4.95
C THR A 449 10.48 -2.81 5.84
N GLU A 450 10.23 -2.26 7.01
CA GLU A 450 9.13 -2.71 7.85
C GLU A 450 7.79 -2.51 7.14
N THR A 451 6.84 -3.43 7.37
CA THR A 451 5.48 -3.25 6.85
C THR A 451 4.69 -2.28 7.71
N ILE A 452 4.09 -1.28 7.09
CA ILE A 452 3.41 -0.17 7.74
C ILE A 452 2.14 0.22 6.99
N GLY A 453 1.32 1.09 7.59
CA GLY A 453 0.20 1.76 6.93
C GLY A 453 -1.09 0.96 6.90
N GLY A 454 -1.10 -0.31 7.33
CA GLY A 454 -2.32 -1.10 7.41
C GLY A 454 -3.27 -0.54 8.47
N ALA A 455 -4.53 -0.29 8.08
CA ALA A 455 -5.57 0.20 8.98
C ALA A 455 -6.92 -0.44 8.65
N GLU A 456 -7.67 -0.74 9.71
CA GLU A 456 -9.02 -1.27 9.55
C GLU A 456 -9.99 -0.19 9.05
N GLU A 457 -11.12 -0.64 8.54
CA GLU A 457 -12.20 0.26 8.12
C GLU A 457 -12.60 1.21 9.25
N GLN A 458 -12.74 2.48 8.90
CA GLN A 458 -13.11 3.50 9.86
C GLN A 458 -14.59 3.40 10.24
N LYS A 459 -14.87 3.35 11.55
CA LYS A 459 -16.23 3.23 12.11
C LYS A 459 -16.49 4.33 13.14
N GLY A 460 -17.76 4.66 13.36
CA GLY A 460 -18.16 5.60 14.41
C GLY A 460 -17.62 7.02 14.25
N THR A 461 -16.95 7.54 15.25
CA THR A 461 -16.39 8.91 15.28
C THR A 461 -15.33 9.16 14.23
N ASP A 462 -14.53 8.15 13.93
CA ASP A 462 -13.44 8.25 12.95
C ASP A 462 -13.97 8.45 11.55
N SER A 463 -15.05 7.77 11.20
CA SER A 463 -15.72 7.96 9.92
C SER A 463 -16.25 9.39 9.75
N ILE A 464 -16.66 10.05 10.85
CA ILE A 464 -17.10 11.45 10.81
C ILE A 464 -15.95 12.39 10.46
N GLN A 465 -14.76 12.15 10.99
CA GLN A 465 -13.58 12.96 10.65
C GLN A 465 -13.17 12.76 9.19
N ALA A 466 -13.19 11.52 8.69
CA ALA A 466 -12.94 11.23 7.28
C ALA A 466 -13.97 11.92 6.37
N TYR A 467 -15.25 11.90 6.72
CA TYR A 467 -16.28 12.59 5.95
C TYR A 467 -16.14 14.11 6.00
N LYS A 468 -15.77 14.70 7.15
CA LYS A 468 -15.47 16.13 7.23
C LYS A 468 -14.34 16.50 6.29
N TYR A 469 -13.24 15.75 6.33
CA TYR A 469 -12.12 15.95 5.42
C TYR A 469 -12.57 15.87 3.96
N ALA A 470 -13.26 14.80 3.58
CA ALA A 470 -13.71 14.58 2.21
C ALA A 470 -14.63 15.70 1.68
N LEU A 471 -15.58 16.17 2.51
CA LEU A 471 -16.51 17.24 2.15
C LEU A 471 -15.83 18.60 2.03
N THR A 472 -14.83 18.90 2.88
CA THR A 472 -14.15 20.19 2.88
C THR A 472 -13.07 20.31 1.83
N THR A 473 -12.31 19.23 1.59
CA THR A 473 -11.09 19.28 0.80
C THR A 473 -11.22 18.66 -0.60
N ARG A 474 -12.17 17.74 -0.80
CA ARG A 474 -12.23 16.88 -2.00
C ARG A 474 -10.88 16.23 -2.31
N ASP A 475 -10.17 15.79 -1.26
CA ASP A 475 -8.83 15.19 -1.31
C ASP A 475 -7.70 16.12 -1.81
N LYS A 476 -7.91 17.45 -1.75
CA LYS A 476 -6.89 18.46 -2.05
C LYS A 476 -6.66 19.36 -0.84
N ILE A 477 -5.42 19.50 -0.42
CA ILE A 477 -5.01 20.31 0.70
C ILE A 477 -4.67 21.71 0.19
N ILE A 478 -5.48 22.71 0.57
CA ILE A 478 -5.34 24.10 0.14
C ILE A 478 -5.13 25.03 1.36
N SER A 479 -5.83 24.77 2.45
CA SER A 479 -5.82 25.60 3.64
C SER A 479 -5.08 24.94 4.81
N LEU A 480 -4.69 25.74 5.82
CA LEU A 480 -4.09 25.20 7.06
C LEU A 480 -5.08 24.30 7.82
N GLU A 481 -6.38 24.56 7.70
CA GLU A 481 -7.41 23.74 8.32
C GLU A 481 -7.57 22.39 7.61
N ASP A 482 -7.35 22.35 6.30
CA ASP A 482 -7.34 21.08 5.55
C ASP A 482 -6.20 20.17 6.03
N VAL A 483 -5.01 20.76 6.30
CA VAL A 483 -3.88 20.01 6.88
C VAL A 483 -4.26 19.43 8.24
N LYS A 484 -4.89 20.22 9.12
CA LYS A 484 -5.35 19.73 10.45
C LYS A 484 -6.36 18.60 10.31
N ASN A 485 -7.35 18.77 9.43
CA ASN A 485 -8.38 17.77 9.20
C ASN A 485 -7.80 16.48 8.63
N TYR A 486 -6.79 16.60 7.74
CA TYR A 486 -6.06 15.45 7.21
C TYR A 486 -5.30 14.71 8.31
N CYS A 487 -4.53 15.43 9.15
CA CYS A 487 -3.81 14.82 10.27
C CYS A 487 -4.77 14.10 11.24
N ARG A 488 -5.91 14.70 11.57
CA ARG A 488 -6.93 14.08 12.44
C ARG A 488 -7.55 12.84 11.81
N MET A 489 -7.78 12.85 10.49
CA MET A 489 -8.29 11.70 9.76
C MET A 489 -7.32 10.52 9.76
N VAL A 490 -6.01 10.80 9.57
CA VAL A 490 -4.98 9.75 9.46
C VAL A 490 -4.60 9.19 10.83
N LEU A 491 -4.32 10.06 11.80
CA LEU A 491 -3.79 9.67 13.12
C LEU A 491 -4.86 9.29 14.16
N LYS A 492 -6.12 9.66 13.92
CA LYS A 492 -7.29 9.27 14.74
C LYS A 492 -7.06 9.46 16.25
N ASP A 493 -7.31 8.39 17.02
CA ASP A 493 -7.17 8.37 18.49
C ASP A 493 -5.74 8.45 18.99
N GLU A 494 -4.74 8.27 18.12
CA GLU A 494 -3.33 8.45 18.48
C GLU A 494 -2.96 9.94 18.59
N LEU A 495 -3.73 10.83 17.96
CA LEU A 495 -3.51 12.27 17.95
C LEU A 495 -4.24 12.96 19.11
N LYS A 496 -3.47 13.61 19.99
CA LYS A 496 -4.01 14.48 21.04
C LYS A 496 -4.37 15.86 20.48
N ASP A 497 -3.41 16.49 19.78
CA ASP A 497 -3.62 17.79 19.13
C ASP A 497 -2.71 17.96 17.91
N VAL A 498 -3.08 18.88 17.03
CA VAL A 498 -2.28 19.28 15.87
C VAL A 498 -2.26 20.79 15.71
N ARG A 499 -1.06 21.36 15.67
CA ARG A 499 -0.84 22.79 15.45
C ARG A 499 -0.25 23.00 14.07
N VAL A 500 -0.80 23.94 13.31
CA VAL A 500 -0.35 24.23 11.95
C VAL A 500 -0.15 25.72 11.81
N LYS A 501 1.06 26.13 11.38
CA LYS A 501 1.41 27.55 11.17
C LYS A 501 2.19 27.72 9.87
N ARG A 502 2.18 28.94 9.34
CA ARG A 502 3.00 29.31 8.18
C ARG A 502 4.40 29.69 8.65
N GLY A 503 5.40 29.30 7.87
CA GLY A 503 6.79 29.62 8.13
C GLY A 503 7.56 29.89 6.83
N THR A 504 8.84 30.10 6.96
CA THR A 504 9.81 30.21 5.86
C THR A 504 11.05 29.43 6.22
N MET A 505 11.66 28.75 5.26
CA MET A 505 12.92 28.05 5.43
C MET A 505 13.86 28.29 4.25
N ILE A 506 15.12 28.00 4.44
CA ILE A 506 16.07 27.92 3.32
C ILE A 506 15.85 26.56 2.64
N SER A 507 15.63 26.58 1.33
CA SER A 507 15.46 25.37 0.56
C SER A 507 16.72 24.52 0.56
N ASN A 508 16.56 23.20 0.64
CA ASN A 508 17.64 22.25 0.46
C ASN A 508 18.02 22.08 -1.03
N LYS A 509 17.17 22.57 -1.95
CA LYS A 509 17.45 22.49 -3.38
C LYS A 509 18.45 23.56 -3.80
N PRO A 510 19.41 23.23 -4.68
CA PRO A 510 20.39 24.21 -5.16
C PRO A 510 19.73 25.40 -5.84
N LYS A 511 20.16 26.65 -5.50
CA LYS A 511 19.75 27.91 -6.13
C LYS A 511 18.30 28.36 -5.85
N GLU A 512 17.56 27.73 -4.95
CA GLU A 512 16.14 28.08 -4.71
C GLU A 512 15.96 29.17 -3.63
N GLY A 513 16.89 29.30 -2.67
CA GLY A 513 16.87 30.35 -1.64
C GLY A 513 15.81 30.11 -0.56
N PHE A 514 15.07 31.16 -0.17
CA PHE A 514 13.99 31.06 0.82
C PHE A 514 12.70 30.56 0.19
N VAL A 515 12.09 29.55 0.78
CA VAL A 515 10.81 28.99 0.36
C VAL A 515 9.76 29.13 1.47
N ARG A 516 8.50 29.24 1.07
CA ARG A 516 7.36 29.23 2.01
C ARG A 516 7.17 27.83 2.54
N THR A 517 6.95 27.73 3.85
CA THR A 517 6.68 26.46 4.52
C THR A 517 5.37 26.48 5.28
N VAL A 518 4.82 25.29 5.48
CA VAL A 518 3.78 25.03 6.46
C VAL A 518 4.38 24.08 7.51
N GLU A 519 4.48 24.55 8.73
CA GLU A 519 4.94 23.77 9.86
C GLU A 519 3.75 23.09 10.52
N VAL A 520 3.82 21.77 10.62
CA VAL A 520 2.82 20.92 11.26
C VAL A 520 3.43 20.27 12.48
N GLU A 521 2.91 20.59 13.65
CA GLU A 521 3.32 20.02 14.92
C GLU A 521 2.28 19.04 15.40
N ILE A 522 2.67 17.77 15.54
CA ILE A 522 1.83 16.66 15.98
C ILE A 522 2.11 16.43 17.47
N ILE A 523 1.07 16.41 18.27
CA ILE A 523 1.11 16.09 19.69
C ILE A 523 0.35 14.77 19.89
N PRO A 524 1.04 13.62 20.03
CA PRO A 524 0.40 12.34 20.20
C PRO A 524 0.01 12.06 21.65
N HIS A 525 -0.97 11.17 21.87
CA HIS A 525 -1.36 10.72 23.21
C HIS A 525 -0.28 9.84 23.88
N ASN A 526 0.41 8.98 23.12
CA ASN A 526 1.27 7.93 23.64
C ASN A 526 2.71 8.04 23.11
N TYR A 527 3.29 9.25 23.17
CA TYR A 527 4.65 9.49 22.67
C TYR A 527 5.69 8.53 23.26
N ALA A 528 5.68 8.40 24.59
CA ALA A 528 6.66 7.59 25.31
C ALA A 528 6.54 6.08 25.05
N PHE A 529 5.34 5.59 24.73
CA PHE A 529 5.08 4.16 24.50
C PHE A 529 5.70 3.66 23.19
N TYR A 530 5.51 4.42 22.10
CA TYR A 530 6.03 4.05 20.79
C TYR A 530 7.47 4.53 20.55
N GLY A 531 7.89 5.55 21.24
CA GLY A 531 9.24 6.12 21.15
C GLY A 531 9.44 7.07 19.96
N ARG A 532 10.57 7.78 20.01
CA ARG A 532 10.91 8.84 19.05
C ARG A 532 10.98 8.35 17.60
N ALA A 533 11.66 7.21 17.38
CA ALA A 533 11.89 6.68 16.03
C ALA A 533 10.58 6.32 15.29
N TYR A 534 9.61 5.75 16.02
CA TYR A 534 8.28 5.46 15.47
C TYR A 534 7.59 6.74 14.99
N TRP A 535 7.54 7.76 15.86
CA TRP A 535 6.84 9.00 15.55
C TRP A 535 7.54 9.82 14.46
N GLU A 536 8.86 9.80 14.37
CA GLU A 536 9.60 10.41 13.27
C GLU A 536 9.28 9.72 11.93
N ASN A 537 9.15 8.41 11.91
CA ASN A 537 8.72 7.68 10.71
C ASN A 537 7.28 8.04 10.30
N ILE A 538 6.34 8.07 11.25
CA ILE A 538 4.96 8.50 11.00
C ILE A 538 4.90 9.94 10.48
N ALA A 539 5.69 10.86 11.06
CA ALA A 539 5.77 12.24 10.60
C ALA A 539 6.26 12.34 9.15
N ASN A 540 7.25 11.55 8.77
CA ASN A 540 7.77 11.51 7.40
C ASN A 540 6.73 10.95 6.40
N ILE A 541 6.04 9.89 6.76
CA ILE A 541 4.96 9.31 5.94
C ILE A 541 3.84 10.34 5.76
N LEU A 542 3.37 10.94 6.85
CA LEU A 542 2.31 11.94 6.83
C LEU A 542 2.70 13.16 6.00
N ARG A 543 3.95 13.61 6.12
CA ARG A 543 4.48 14.70 5.31
C ARG A 543 4.41 14.38 3.82
N ASN A 544 4.87 13.21 3.40
CA ASN A 544 4.84 12.81 1.99
C ASN A 544 3.41 12.68 1.47
N GLN A 545 2.49 12.18 2.28
CA GLN A 545 1.07 12.13 1.96
C GLN A 545 0.46 13.54 1.83
N ILE A 546 0.81 14.48 2.72
CA ILE A 546 0.37 15.88 2.62
C ILE A 546 0.89 16.51 1.32
N ILE A 547 2.16 16.33 1.00
CA ILE A 547 2.78 16.89 -0.22
C ILE A 547 2.09 16.34 -1.47
N SER A 548 1.76 15.05 -1.52
CA SER A 548 1.08 14.45 -2.68
C SER A 548 -0.33 15.01 -2.95
N LYS A 549 -0.97 15.59 -1.93
CA LYS A 549 -2.33 16.16 -2.00
C LYS A 549 -2.37 17.68 -1.98
N ALA A 550 -1.25 18.32 -1.65
CA ALA A 550 -1.12 19.74 -1.53
C ALA A 550 -0.87 20.43 -2.87
N ILE A 551 -1.04 21.74 -2.89
CA ILE A 551 -0.70 22.58 -4.04
C ILE A 551 0.82 22.68 -4.15
N ASP A 552 1.36 22.59 -5.36
CA ASP A 552 2.77 22.75 -5.65
C ASP A 552 3.32 24.12 -5.17
N GLY A 553 4.59 24.11 -4.76
CA GLY A 553 5.31 25.33 -4.37
C GLY A 553 5.27 25.68 -2.88
N ILE A 554 4.70 24.84 -2.03
CA ILE A 554 4.74 24.96 -0.57
C ILE A 554 5.49 23.75 0.00
N GLU A 555 6.50 24.02 0.82
CA GLU A 555 7.20 22.97 1.56
C GLU A 555 6.49 22.68 2.88
N TYR A 556 6.34 21.42 3.22
CA TYR A 556 5.72 20.98 4.48
C TYR A 556 6.78 20.37 5.40
N GLN A 557 6.77 20.82 6.65
CA GLN A 557 7.59 20.26 7.73
C GLN A 557 6.67 19.67 8.78
N VAL A 558 6.81 18.39 9.06
CA VAL A 558 6.03 17.71 10.11
C VAL A 558 6.98 17.37 11.24
N LYS A 559 6.67 17.84 12.43
CA LYS A 559 7.43 17.61 13.66
C LYS A 559 6.52 16.96 14.69
N VAL A 560 7.11 16.17 15.57
CA VAL A 560 6.38 15.56 16.68
C VAL A 560 6.92 16.12 17.98
N SER A 561 6.03 16.68 18.78
CA SER A 561 6.38 17.27 20.10
C SER A 561 5.83 16.42 21.22
N ASN A 562 6.62 16.29 22.29
CA ASN A 562 6.15 15.75 23.56
C ASN A 562 5.68 16.91 24.44
N GLU A 563 4.45 16.87 24.96
CA GLU A 563 3.92 17.94 25.83
C GLU A 563 4.78 18.27 27.04
N ASP A 564 5.61 17.31 27.50
CA ASP A 564 6.44 17.48 28.70
C ASP A 564 7.65 18.42 28.50
N THR A 565 7.94 18.86 27.27
CA THR A 565 9.12 19.67 26.96
C THR A 565 8.84 21.18 26.76
N ASP A 566 7.57 21.60 26.61
CA ASP A 566 7.22 22.98 26.24
C ASP A 566 6.99 23.95 27.42
N PHE A 567 7.27 23.58 28.67
CA PHE A 567 7.16 24.49 29.83
C PHE A 567 8.48 25.15 30.24
N SER A 568 9.57 25.01 29.49
CA SER A 568 10.88 25.54 29.88
C SER A 568 11.50 26.60 28.95
N GLU A 569 10.81 27.10 27.94
CA GLU A 569 11.30 28.25 27.13
C GLU A 569 10.19 29.29 26.93
N ASN A 570 10.09 30.19 27.90
CA ASN A 570 9.65 31.57 27.77
C ASN A 570 10.57 32.46 28.58
#